data_79e4c83f70ef28a614ad9fe267104d39
#
_entry.id   79e4c83f70ef28a614ad9fe267104d39
#
_cell.length_a   1.000
_cell.length_b   1.000
_cell.length_c   1.000
_cell.angle_alpha   90.00
_cell.angle_beta   90.00
_cell.angle_gamma   90.00
#
_symmetry.space_group_name_H-M   'P 1'
#
loop_
_entity.id
_entity.type
_entity.pdbx_description
1 polymer ?
#
loop_
_entity_poly.entity_id
_entity_poly.type
_entity_poly.pdbx_seq_one_letter_code
_entity_poly.pdbx_strand_id
1 'polypeptide(L)'
;WSWSRGLGDVYKRQGWMVAALRSKFGPLPDQSMHEKTTVADLIDEIYTFLKQADARELRHIFTELDEARQNGGDTQSIIDRIDNYETHVVPIIADIDAGFGNEEATYLLAKRMIEAGACAIQIENQVSDAKQCGHQAGKVTVPHEDFVSKINAVRYAFLELGIQNGIIVARTDSLGAGLTQKVPVSVTPGDLGSKYNAFLDTETVNDVN
;
A
#
# COMPACT_ATOMS: atom_id res chain seq x y z
N TRP A 1 18.47 21.08 3.08
CA TRP A 1 17.53 19.97 3.00
C TRP A 1 17.44 19.53 1.55
N SER A 2 18.29 18.60 1.19
CA SER A 2 18.04 17.78 0.03
C SER A 2 16.79 16.96 0.37
N TRP A 3 15.66 17.41 -0.11
CA TRP A 3 14.53 16.53 -0.27
C TRP A 3 14.98 15.48 -1.28
N SER A 4 15.55 14.39 -0.80
CA SER A 4 15.56 13.20 -1.61
C SER A 4 14.08 12.94 -1.88
N ARG A 5 13.64 13.14 -3.11
CA ARG A 5 12.36 12.70 -3.64
C ARG A 5 12.33 11.17 -3.62
N GLY A 6 12.74 10.60 -2.49
CA GLY A 6 12.78 9.18 -2.26
C GLY A 6 11.37 8.72 -1.95
N LEU A 7 10.77 8.08 -2.92
CA LEU A 7 9.51 7.34 -2.86
C LEU A 7 9.33 6.51 -1.57
N GLY A 8 10.42 6.24 -0.84
CA GLY A 8 10.40 5.43 0.36
C GLY A 8 9.87 6.12 1.63
N ASP A 9 9.87 7.45 1.71
CA ASP A 9 9.56 8.14 2.96
C ASP A 9 8.06 8.45 3.14
N VAL A 10 7.33 8.71 2.08
CA VAL A 10 5.87 8.95 2.13
C VAL A 10 5.14 7.65 2.44
N TYR A 11 5.65 6.55 1.93
CA TYR A 11 5.09 5.24 2.00
C TYR A 11 5.15 4.58 3.40
N LYS A 12 6.30 4.54 4.06
CA LYS A 12 6.48 3.91 5.39
C LYS A 12 5.70 4.61 6.50
N ARG A 13 5.24 5.81 6.27
CA ARG A 13 4.54 6.62 7.26
C ARG A 13 3.01 6.56 7.15
N GLN A 14 2.47 6.04 6.07
CA GLN A 14 1.03 6.10 5.84
C GLN A 14 0.23 5.23 6.83
N GLY A 15 0.57 3.98 7.04
CA GLY A 15 -0.09 3.12 8.00
C GLY A 15 0.01 3.67 9.42
N TRP A 16 1.21 4.02 9.87
CA TRP A 16 1.43 4.62 11.19
C TRP A 16 0.77 5.99 11.35
N MET A 17 0.85 6.87 10.35
CA MET A 17 0.19 8.19 10.40
C MET A 17 -1.33 8.06 10.46
N VAL A 18 -1.90 7.13 9.73
CA VAL A 18 -3.34 6.88 9.73
C VAL A 18 -3.78 6.36 11.10
N ALA A 19 -3.08 5.37 11.65
CA ALA A 19 -3.38 4.83 12.97
C ALA A 19 -3.25 5.91 14.07
N ALA A 20 -2.20 6.73 14.03
CA ALA A 20 -1.92 7.71 15.07
C ALA A 20 -2.76 8.99 14.95
N LEU A 21 -3.11 9.43 13.74
CA LEU A 21 -3.64 10.79 13.52
C LEU A 21 -5.03 10.83 12.89
N ARG A 22 -5.50 9.77 12.26
CA ARG A 22 -6.75 9.79 11.47
C ARG A 22 -7.80 8.77 11.88
N SER A 23 -7.50 7.88 12.81
CA SER A 23 -8.51 6.96 13.32
C SER A 23 -9.65 7.71 14.01
N LYS A 24 -10.88 7.31 13.74
CA LYS A 24 -12.07 7.84 14.42
C LYS A 24 -12.16 7.40 15.88
N PHE A 25 -11.40 6.39 16.27
CA PHE A 25 -11.31 5.92 17.66
C PHE A 25 -10.24 6.64 18.49
N GLY A 26 -9.59 7.68 17.94
CA GLY A 26 -8.47 8.37 18.54
C GLY A 26 -7.12 7.77 18.14
N PRO A 27 -6.01 8.22 18.72
CA PRO A 27 -4.68 7.69 18.40
C PRO A 27 -4.58 6.21 18.72
N LEU A 28 -4.24 5.40 17.74
CA LEU A 28 -4.09 3.95 17.85
C LEU A 28 -2.63 3.54 17.61
N PRO A 29 -2.18 2.42 18.17
CA PRO A 29 -0.91 1.83 17.81
C PRO A 29 -0.97 1.26 16.37
N ASP A 30 0.20 1.01 15.79
CA ASP A 30 0.36 0.40 14.46
C ASP A 30 0.08 -1.12 14.52
N GLN A 31 -1.20 -1.48 14.58
CA GLN A 31 -1.70 -2.84 14.73
C GLN A 31 -2.94 -3.11 13.88
N SER A 32 -3.11 -2.41 12.76
CA SER A 32 -4.27 -2.54 11.85
C SER A 32 -5.64 -2.38 12.54
N MET A 33 -5.70 -1.59 13.60
CA MET A 33 -6.95 -1.35 14.34
C MET A 33 -7.73 -0.14 13.84
N HIS A 34 -7.15 0.66 12.96
CA HIS A 34 -7.85 1.79 12.34
C HIS A 34 -8.84 1.30 11.27
N GLU A 35 -9.73 2.16 10.85
CA GLU A 35 -10.69 1.88 9.78
C GLU A 35 -9.93 1.62 8.47
N LYS A 36 -10.16 0.48 7.86
CA LYS A 36 -9.40 0.00 6.70
C LYS A 36 -9.44 0.93 5.48
N THR A 37 -10.47 1.74 5.34
CA THR A 37 -10.60 2.70 4.22
C THR A 37 -9.83 4.00 4.43
N THR A 38 -9.36 4.28 5.64
CA THR A 38 -8.73 5.57 5.98
C THR A 38 -7.44 5.83 5.19
N VAL A 39 -6.67 4.78 4.87
CA VAL A 39 -5.47 4.92 4.02
C VAL A 39 -5.87 5.27 2.59
N ALA A 40 -6.91 4.64 2.04
CA ALA A 40 -7.42 4.97 0.71
C ALA A 40 -7.92 6.42 0.62
N ASP A 41 -8.60 6.91 1.65
CA ASP A 41 -9.07 8.30 1.71
C ASP A 41 -7.89 9.28 1.76
N LEU A 42 -6.82 8.95 2.51
CA LEU A 42 -5.59 9.75 2.53
C LEU A 42 -4.89 9.77 1.17
N ILE A 43 -4.85 8.64 0.46
CA ILE A 43 -4.29 8.56 -0.89
C ILE A 43 -5.06 9.47 -1.84
N ASP A 44 -6.39 9.43 -1.81
CA ASP A 44 -7.25 10.27 -2.64
C ASP A 44 -7.03 11.76 -2.37
N GLU A 45 -6.91 12.16 -1.11
CA GLU A 45 -6.58 13.53 -0.72
C GLU A 45 -5.24 13.98 -1.29
N ILE A 46 -4.18 13.18 -1.09
CA ILE A 46 -2.82 13.50 -1.57
C ILE A 46 -2.81 13.58 -3.10
N TYR A 47 -3.36 12.58 -3.77
CA TYR A 47 -3.37 12.52 -5.23
C TYR A 47 -4.17 13.68 -5.84
N THR A 48 -5.32 14.00 -5.26
CA THR A 48 -6.13 15.13 -5.68
C THR A 48 -5.39 16.46 -5.48
N PHE A 49 -4.72 16.63 -4.35
CA PHE A 49 -3.91 17.82 -4.08
C PHE A 49 -2.78 18.01 -5.10
N LEU A 50 -2.06 16.94 -5.41
CA LEU A 50 -0.96 16.98 -6.39
C LEU A 50 -1.46 17.34 -7.79
N LYS A 51 -2.58 16.74 -8.24
CA LYS A 51 -3.22 17.11 -9.51
C LYS A 51 -3.69 18.58 -9.54
N GLN A 52 -4.21 19.08 -8.43
CA GLN A 52 -4.61 20.49 -8.34
C GLN A 52 -3.41 21.43 -8.37
N ALA A 53 -2.27 21.04 -7.81
CA ALA A 53 -1.03 21.81 -7.91
C ALA A 53 -0.60 21.93 -9.38
N ASP A 54 -0.54 20.81 -10.12
CA ASP A 54 -0.26 20.81 -11.56
C ASP A 54 -1.23 21.69 -12.33
N ALA A 55 -2.53 21.50 -12.12
CA ALA A 55 -3.55 22.26 -12.84
C ALA A 55 -3.45 23.77 -12.58
N ARG A 56 -3.05 24.18 -11.36
CA ARG A 56 -2.86 25.59 -11.01
C ARG A 56 -1.64 26.17 -11.70
N GLU A 57 -0.52 25.46 -11.65
CA GLU A 57 0.73 25.92 -12.25
C GLU A 57 0.64 25.98 -13.77
N LEU A 58 0.13 24.95 -14.41
CA LEU A 58 -0.09 24.93 -15.85
C LEU A 58 -1.04 26.03 -16.29
N ARG A 59 -2.12 26.28 -15.56
CA ARG A 59 -3.03 27.39 -15.87
C ARG A 59 -2.29 28.74 -15.86
N HIS A 60 -1.40 28.95 -14.89
CA HIS A 60 -0.61 30.18 -14.81
C HIS A 60 0.31 30.31 -16.02
N ILE A 61 1.04 29.26 -16.38
CA ILE A 61 1.94 29.25 -17.54
C ILE A 61 1.17 29.48 -18.85
N PHE A 62 0.02 28.85 -19.02
CA PHE A 62 -0.83 29.09 -20.22
C PHE A 62 -1.41 30.49 -20.26
N THR A 63 -1.76 31.11 -19.12
CA THR A 63 -2.18 32.52 -19.06
C THR A 63 -1.05 33.43 -19.49
N GLU A 64 0.17 33.25 -18.98
CA GLU A 64 1.36 34.00 -19.42
C GLU A 64 1.59 33.85 -20.94
N LEU A 65 1.41 32.68 -21.50
CA LEU A 65 1.55 32.42 -22.92
C LEU A 65 0.53 33.24 -23.75
N ASP A 66 -0.71 33.25 -23.31
CA ASP A 66 -1.78 33.98 -23.99
C ASP A 66 -1.55 35.52 -23.92
N GLU A 67 -1.11 36.01 -22.77
CA GLU A 67 -0.73 37.44 -22.59
C GLU A 67 0.47 37.81 -23.49
N ALA A 68 1.51 36.95 -23.56
CA ALA A 68 2.66 37.18 -24.42
C ALA A 68 2.26 37.22 -25.91
N ARG A 69 1.36 36.32 -26.34
CA ARG A 69 0.82 36.31 -27.71
C ARG A 69 0.08 37.60 -28.07
N GLN A 70 -0.72 38.11 -27.14
CA GLN A 70 -1.50 39.33 -27.36
C GLN A 70 -0.63 40.59 -27.40
N ASN A 71 0.44 40.59 -26.60
CA ASN A 71 1.30 41.76 -26.44
C ASN A 71 2.57 41.73 -27.30
N GLY A 72 2.76 40.69 -28.13
CA GLY A 72 3.96 40.52 -28.96
C GLY A 72 5.25 40.18 -28.15
N GLY A 73 5.08 39.56 -26.99
CA GLY A 73 6.17 39.16 -26.12
C GLY A 73 6.86 37.86 -26.54
N ASP A 74 7.84 37.42 -25.76
CA ASP A 74 8.56 36.16 -25.98
C ASP A 74 7.66 34.97 -25.63
N THR A 75 7.19 34.26 -26.63
CA THR A 75 6.37 33.07 -26.47
C THR A 75 7.21 31.79 -26.41
N GLN A 76 8.45 31.80 -26.96
CA GLN A 76 9.26 30.59 -27.08
C GLN A 76 9.74 30.10 -25.70
N SER A 77 10.21 30.99 -24.86
CA SER A 77 10.64 30.64 -23.50
C SER A 77 9.49 30.04 -22.65
N ILE A 78 8.26 30.50 -22.88
CA ILE A 78 7.10 29.96 -22.17
C ILE A 78 6.72 28.58 -22.71
N ILE A 79 6.79 28.38 -24.02
CA ILE A 79 6.57 27.07 -24.65
C ILE A 79 7.62 26.07 -24.14
N ASP A 80 8.88 26.46 -24.07
CA ASP A 80 9.95 25.61 -23.53
C ASP A 80 9.70 25.22 -22.06
N ARG A 81 9.11 26.11 -21.26
CA ARG A 81 8.67 25.77 -19.88
C ARG A 81 7.53 24.76 -19.86
N ILE A 82 6.59 24.83 -20.79
CA ILE A 82 5.49 23.89 -20.93
C ILE A 82 6.04 22.50 -21.34
N ASP A 83 6.90 22.46 -22.35
CA ASP A 83 7.45 21.22 -22.88
C ASP A 83 8.37 20.50 -21.88
N ASN A 84 9.00 21.25 -20.98
CA ASN A 84 9.85 20.72 -19.92
C ASN A 84 9.16 20.72 -18.54
N TYR A 85 7.82 20.80 -18.49
CA TYR A 85 7.09 20.84 -17.24
C TYR A 85 7.26 19.53 -16.45
N GLU A 86 7.72 19.65 -15.21
CA GLU A 86 7.80 18.53 -14.27
C GLU A 86 6.54 18.46 -13.42
N THR A 87 5.76 17.39 -13.57
CA THR A 87 4.55 17.15 -12.78
C THR A 87 4.83 17.05 -11.28
N HIS A 88 3.93 17.57 -10.47
CA HIS A 88 3.92 17.34 -9.02
C HIS A 88 3.39 15.96 -8.65
N VAL A 89 2.74 15.27 -9.58
CA VAL A 89 2.21 13.92 -9.34
C VAL A 89 3.36 12.93 -9.27
N VAL A 90 3.65 12.47 -8.08
CA VAL A 90 4.65 11.42 -7.81
C VAL A 90 3.96 10.07 -7.61
N PRO A 91 4.65 8.95 -7.91
CA PRO A 91 4.11 7.63 -7.64
C PRO A 91 3.79 7.44 -6.15
N ILE A 92 2.59 6.92 -5.84
CA ILE A 92 2.15 6.63 -4.48
C ILE A 92 2.20 5.14 -4.25
N ILE A 93 2.99 4.72 -3.25
CA ILE A 93 3.03 3.34 -2.77
C ILE A 93 2.14 3.27 -1.53
N ALA A 94 1.06 2.52 -1.60
CA ALA A 94 0.12 2.35 -0.50
C ALA A 94 0.48 1.15 0.37
N ASP A 95 0.41 1.34 1.68
CA ASP A 95 0.55 0.28 2.67
C ASP A 95 -0.82 -0.30 3.00
N ILE A 96 -0.99 -1.59 2.73
CA ILE A 96 -2.23 -2.33 3.03
C ILE A 96 -2.08 -3.21 4.26
N ASP A 97 -0.99 -3.05 5.03
CA ASP A 97 -0.66 -3.91 6.16
C ASP A 97 -0.71 -5.41 5.73
N ALA A 98 -1.38 -6.24 6.49
CA ALA A 98 -1.60 -7.67 6.17
C ALA A 98 -2.88 -7.94 5.34
N GLY A 99 -3.49 -6.89 4.76
CA GLY A 99 -4.68 -7.00 3.91
C GLY A 99 -6.01 -6.83 4.61
N PHE A 100 -6.04 -6.58 5.92
CA PHE A 100 -7.25 -6.36 6.74
C PHE A 100 -8.29 -7.49 6.65
N GLY A 101 -7.85 -8.72 6.53
CA GLY A 101 -8.68 -9.91 6.45
C GLY A 101 -8.09 -10.98 5.53
N ASN A 102 -8.97 -11.74 4.89
CA ASN A 102 -8.62 -12.75 3.89
C ASN A 102 -8.28 -12.12 2.52
N GLU A 103 -8.07 -12.94 1.50
CA GLU A 103 -7.77 -12.49 0.13
C GLU A 103 -8.88 -11.65 -0.49
N GLU A 104 -10.14 -11.92 -0.19
CA GLU A 104 -11.28 -11.16 -0.71
C GLU A 104 -11.33 -9.75 -0.10
N ALA A 105 -11.10 -9.64 1.22
CA ALA A 105 -10.99 -8.34 1.89
C ALA A 105 -9.77 -7.55 1.37
N THR A 106 -8.66 -8.25 1.13
CA THR A 106 -7.44 -7.68 0.54
C THR A 106 -7.71 -7.14 -0.87
N TYR A 107 -8.42 -7.92 -1.71
CA TYR A 107 -8.81 -7.47 -3.05
C TYR A 107 -9.63 -6.18 -3.02
N LEU A 108 -10.69 -6.15 -2.22
CA LEU A 108 -11.57 -4.99 -2.13
C LEU A 108 -10.83 -3.72 -1.67
N LEU A 109 -9.95 -3.87 -0.68
CA LEU A 109 -9.18 -2.74 -0.16
C LEU A 109 -8.10 -2.29 -1.15
N ALA A 110 -7.38 -3.22 -1.77
CA ALA A 110 -6.39 -2.91 -2.81
C ALA A 110 -7.04 -2.16 -3.98
N LYS A 111 -8.19 -2.65 -4.46
CA LYS A 111 -8.95 -1.98 -5.52
C LYS A 111 -9.29 -0.53 -5.13
N ARG A 112 -9.80 -0.31 -3.93
CA ARG A 112 -10.13 1.04 -3.45
C ARG A 112 -8.90 1.95 -3.36
N MET A 113 -7.74 1.43 -2.94
CA MET A 113 -6.49 2.21 -2.89
C MET A 113 -5.96 2.55 -4.27
N ILE A 114 -6.07 1.62 -5.23
CA ILE A 114 -5.66 1.83 -6.63
C ILE A 114 -6.57 2.89 -7.29
N GLU A 115 -7.88 2.80 -7.11
CA GLU A 115 -8.84 3.79 -7.58
C GLU A 115 -8.58 5.18 -6.99
N ALA A 116 -8.10 5.25 -5.75
CA ALA A 116 -7.70 6.49 -5.09
C ALA A 116 -6.41 7.12 -5.64
N GLY A 117 -5.59 6.35 -6.40
CA GLY A 117 -4.39 6.86 -7.05
C GLY A 117 -3.10 6.13 -6.68
N ALA A 118 -3.14 5.01 -5.95
CA ALA A 118 -1.96 4.21 -5.67
C ALA A 118 -1.48 3.49 -6.95
N CYS A 119 -0.19 3.59 -7.26
CA CYS A 119 0.45 2.86 -8.35
C CYS A 119 1.16 1.59 -7.88
N ALA A 120 1.37 1.47 -6.60
CA ALA A 120 1.96 0.30 -5.96
C ALA A 120 1.28 0.00 -4.62
N ILE A 121 1.18 -1.28 -4.29
CA ILE A 121 0.62 -1.77 -3.02
C ILE A 121 1.70 -2.57 -2.31
N GLN A 122 2.00 -2.20 -1.07
CA GLN A 122 2.81 -3.04 -0.19
C GLN A 122 1.89 -3.89 0.70
N ILE A 123 2.19 -5.16 0.78
CA ILE A 123 1.49 -6.12 1.64
C ILE A 123 2.50 -6.95 2.42
N GLU A 124 2.19 -7.28 3.66
CA GLU A 124 3.04 -8.08 4.53
C GLU A 124 2.37 -9.41 4.95
N ASN A 125 3.20 -10.39 5.31
CA ASN A 125 2.75 -11.76 5.61
C ASN A 125 2.29 -11.97 7.06
N GLN A 126 1.94 -10.93 7.80
CA GLN A 126 1.38 -11.09 9.13
C GLN A 126 -0.09 -11.52 9.08
N VAL A 127 -0.56 -12.13 10.16
CA VAL A 127 -1.98 -12.40 10.39
C VAL A 127 -2.70 -11.06 10.64
N SER A 128 -3.77 -10.78 9.88
CA SER A 128 -4.41 -9.47 9.87
C SER A 128 -4.95 -9.03 11.23
N ASP A 129 -5.55 -9.94 11.99
CA ASP A 129 -6.15 -9.66 13.30
C ASP A 129 -5.15 -9.76 14.47
N ALA A 130 -3.92 -10.18 14.20
CA ALA A 130 -2.82 -10.23 15.15
C ALA A 130 -1.60 -9.37 14.70
N LYS A 131 -1.81 -8.47 13.75
CA LYS A 131 -0.75 -7.62 13.19
C LYS A 131 -0.14 -6.74 14.26
N GLN A 132 1.19 -6.69 14.24
CA GLN A 132 2.01 -5.85 15.11
C GLN A 132 2.95 -4.98 14.28
N CYS A 133 3.49 -3.92 14.90
CA CYS A 133 4.55 -3.15 14.29
C CYS A 133 5.75 -4.05 13.94
N GLY A 134 6.34 -3.88 12.76
CA GLY A 134 7.44 -4.70 12.28
C GLY A 134 8.66 -4.79 13.19
N HIS A 135 8.83 -3.85 14.12
CA HIS A 135 9.92 -3.84 15.10
C HIS A 135 9.66 -4.73 16.31
N GLN A 136 8.44 -5.20 16.52
CA GLN A 136 8.08 -6.02 17.67
C GLN A 136 8.47 -7.47 17.43
N ALA A 137 8.85 -8.14 18.51
CA ALA A 137 9.06 -9.59 18.50
C ALA A 137 7.73 -10.33 18.71
N GLY A 138 7.66 -11.59 18.28
CA GLY A 138 6.48 -12.43 18.48
C GLY A 138 5.35 -12.17 17.49
N LYS A 139 5.65 -11.58 16.34
CA LYS A 139 4.70 -11.46 15.24
C LYS A 139 4.21 -12.84 14.81
N VAL A 140 2.98 -12.89 14.32
CA VAL A 140 2.39 -14.12 13.78
C VAL A 140 2.26 -13.98 12.28
N THR A 141 2.86 -14.91 11.52
CA THR A 141 2.80 -14.91 10.05
C THR A 141 1.74 -15.88 9.54
N VAL A 142 1.25 -15.67 8.33
CA VAL A 142 0.36 -16.60 7.64
C VAL A 142 1.18 -17.66 6.88
N PRO A 143 0.59 -18.84 6.59
CA PRO A 143 1.19 -19.80 5.65
C PRO A 143 1.48 -19.18 4.29
N HIS A 144 2.46 -19.72 3.57
CA HIS A 144 2.88 -19.19 2.27
C HIS A 144 1.72 -19.14 1.26
N GLU A 145 0.89 -20.18 1.22
CA GLU A 145 -0.25 -20.25 0.31
C GLU A 145 -1.25 -19.12 0.54
N ASP A 146 -1.52 -18.80 1.80
CA ASP A 146 -2.43 -17.71 2.17
C ASP A 146 -1.83 -16.36 1.77
N PHE A 147 -0.53 -16.18 1.97
CA PHE A 147 0.13 -14.95 1.55
C PHE A 147 0.16 -14.81 0.02
N VAL A 148 0.44 -15.88 -0.71
CA VAL A 148 0.38 -15.89 -2.18
C VAL A 148 -1.02 -15.58 -2.68
N SER A 149 -2.06 -16.12 -2.03
CA SER A 149 -3.47 -15.80 -2.37
C SER A 149 -3.77 -14.31 -2.21
N LYS A 150 -3.29 -13.69 -1.14
CA LYS A 150 -3.44 -12.25 -0.93
C LYS A 150 -2.66 -11.42 -1.98
N ILE A 151 -1.44 -11.83 -2.33
CA ILE A 151 -0.66 -11.18 -3.40
C ILE A 151 -1.41 -11.28 -4.74
N ASN A 152 -1.97 -12.45 -5.06
CA ASN A 152 -2.78 -12.66 -6.26
C ASN A 152 -4.05 -11.78 -6.25
N ALA A 153 -4.68 -11.61 -5.09
CA ALA A 153 -5.83 -10.73 -4.93
C ALA A 153 -5.49 -9.27 -5.26
N VAL A 154 -4.34 -8.77 -4.79
CA VAL A 154 -3.82 -7.44 -5.16
C VAL A 154 -3.53 -7.36 -6.65
N ARG A 155 -2.90 -8.40 -7.23
CA ARG A 155 -2.63 -8.44 -8.68
C ARG A 155 -3.91 -8.42 -9.49
N TYR A 156 -4.92 -9.17 -9.07
CA TYR A 156 -6.22 -9.19 -9.71
C TYR A 156 -6.90 -7.80 -9.69
N ALA A 157 -6.82 -7.07 -8.57
CA ALA A 157 -7.36 -5.72 -8.47
C ALA A 157 -6.72 -4.77 -9.51
N PHE A 158 -5.40 -4.82 -9.71
CA PHE A 158 -4.73 -4.06 -10.76
C PHE A 158 -5.23 -4.45 -12.17
N LEU A 159 -5.31 -5.75 -12.45
CA LEU A 159 -5.70 -6.25 -13.78
C LEU A 159 -7.16 -5.91 -14.11
N GLU A 160 -8.08 -6.00 -13.15
CA GLU A 160 -9.48 -5.63 -13.33
C GLU A 160 -9.65 -4.14 -13.66
N LEU A 161 -8.80 -3.29 -13.09
CA LEU A 161 -8.76 -1.85 -13.40
C LEU A 161 -7.98 -1.53 -14.69
N GLY A 162 -7.54 -2.53 -15.45
CA GLY A 162 -6.79 -2.37 -16.69
C GLY A 162 -5.32 -1.98 -16.50
N ILE A 163 -4.79 -2.05 -15.28
CA ILE A 163 -3.43 -1.65 -14.94
C ILE A 163 -2.52 -2.86 -14.96
N GLN A 164 -1.76 -3.04 -16.05
CA GLN A 164 -0.90 -4.20 -16.23
C GLN A 164 0.45 -4.09 -15.50
N ASN A 165 0.94 -2.88 -15.30
CA ASN A 165 2.25 -2.56 -14.72
C ASN A 165 2.18 -2.11 -13.25
N GLY A 166 1.07 -2.36 -12.56
CA GLY A 166 0.95 -2.10 -11.13
C GLY A 166 1.99 -2.90 -10.33
N ILE A 167 2.60 -2.27 -9.35
CA ILE A 167 3.68 -2.84 -8.56
C ILE A 167 3.14 -3.40 -7.26
N ILE A 168 3.61 -4.60 -6.88
CA ILE A 168 3.32 -5.21 -5.59
C ILE A 168 4.64 -5.36 -4.84
N VAL A 169 4.72 -4.77 -3.66
CA VAL A 169 5.84 -4.91 -2.74
C VAL A 169 5.46 -5.96 -1.71
N ALA A 170 5.89 -7.19 -1.92
CA ALA A 170 5.68 -8.29 -0.97
C ALA A 170 6.74 -8.18 0.14
N ARG A 171 6.29 -7.80 1.34
CA ARG A 171 7.12 -7.67 2.54
C ARG A 171 7.03 -8.95 3.36
N THR A 172 8.13 -9.37 3.96
CA THR A 172 8.14 -10.42 4.97
C THR A 172 8.46 -9.84 6.35
N ASP A 173 7.67 -10.22 7.33
CA ASP A 173 7.90 -9.93 8.75
C ASP A 173 8.31 -11.17 9.54
N SER A 174 8.81 -12.21 8.85
CA SER A 174 9.25 -13.47 9.45
C SER A 174 10.44 -13.26 10.40
N LEU A 175 11.31 -12.29 10.13
CA LEU A 175 12.39 -11.95 11.06
C LEU A 175 11.81 -11.45 12.40
N GLY A 176 12.09 -12.15 13.49
CA GLY A 176 11.56 -11.85 14.82
C GLY A 176 10.10 -12.26 15.03
N ALA A 177 9.50 -12.97 14.08
CA ALA A 177 8.21 -13.62 14.29
C ALA A 177 8.35 -14.81 15.26
N GLY A 178 7.31 -15.05 16.05
CA GLY A 178 7.28 -16.16 16.99
C GLY A 178 6.63 -17.42 16.46
N LEU A 179 5.63 -17.27 15.61
CA LEU A 179 4.78 -18.37 15.14
C LEU A 179 4.29 -18.12 13.71
N THR A 180 4.04 -19.20 12.97
CA THR A 180 3.14 -19.19 11.82
C THR A 180 1.74 -19.58 12.30
N GLN A 181 0.71 -18.92 11.77
CA GLN A 181 -0.68 -19.24 12.10
C GLN A 181 -0.98 -20.69 11.74
N LYS A 182 -1.62 -21.42 12.66
CA LYS A 182 -2.08 -22.76 12.40
C LYS A 182 -3.21 -22.75 11.37
N VAL A 183 -3.11 -23.63 10.39
CA VAL A 183 -4.21 -23.91 9.48
C VAL A 183 -5.21 -24.83 10.18
N PRO A 184 -6.50 -24.49 10.25
CA PRO A 184 -7.51 -25.40 10.79
C PRO A 184 -7.60 -26.64 9.90
N VAL A 185 -7.32 -27.80 10.46
CA VAL A 185 -7.42 -29.08 9.78
C VAL A 185 -8.22 -30.05 10.67
N SER A 186 -8.72 -31.13 10.07
CA SER A 186 -9.44 -32.14 10.83
C SER A 186 -8.54 -32.76 11.91
N VAL A 187 -9.10 -32.90 13.11
CA VAL A 187 -8.45 -33.54 14.25
C VAL A 187 -8.83 -35.03 14.36
N THR A 188 -9.56 -35.55 13.38
CA THR A 188 -9.96 -36.95 13.35
C THR A 188 -8.73 -37.82 13.18
N PRO A 189 -8.43 -38.74 14.12
CA PRO A 189 -7.27 -39.59 14.03
C PRO A 189 -7.28 -40.46 12.76
N GLY A 190 -6.16 -40.43 12.04
CA GLY A 190 -5.97 -41.25 10.85
C GLY A 190 -6.39 -40.60 9.53
N ASP A 191 -7.05 -39.48 9.52
CA ASP A 191 -7.31 -38.74 8.28
C ASP A 191 -6.10 -37.92 7.82
N LEU A 192 -6.17 -37.40 6.59
CA LEU A 192 -5.09 -36.56 6.04
C LEU A 192 -4.96 -35.23 6.81
N GLY A 193 -6.06 -34.69 7.31
CA GLY A 193 -6.07 -33.46 8.07
C GLY A 193 -5.25 -33.58 9.36
N SER A 194 -5.36 -34.68 10.09
CA SER A 194 -4.59 -34.86 11.31
C SER A 194 -3.08 -34.94 11.06
N LYS A 195 -2.66 -35.48 9.91
CA LYS A 195 -1.24 -35.50 9.50
C LYS A 195 -0.72 -34.11 9.20
N TYR A 196 -1.47 -33.32 8.47
CA TYR A 196 -1.08 -31.93 8.18
C TYR A 196 -1.10 -31.06 9.42
N ASN A 197 -2.06 -31.25 10.30
CA ASN A 197 -2.13 -30.52 11.55
C ASN A 197 -0.89 -30.79 12.43
N ALA A 198 -0.51 -32.04 12.59
CA ALA A 198 0.69 -32.41 13.33
C ALA A 198 1.96 -31.81 12.72
N PHE A 199 2.02 -31.70 11.39
CA PHE A 199 3.15 -31.14 10.68
C PHE A 199 3.21 -29.60 10.86
N LEU A 200 2.07 -28.92 10.75
CA LEU A 200 1.99 -27.46 10.88
C LEU A 200 2.15 -26.99 12.33
N ASP A 201 1.79 -27.80 13.30
CA ASP A 201 1.92 -27.48 14.72
C ASP A 201 3.37 -27.33 15.19
N THR A 202 4.32 -27.85 14.44
CA THR A 202 5.74 -27.85 14.81
C THR A 202 6.55 -26.78 14.09
N GLU A 203 6.00 -26.15 13.05
CA GLU A 203 6.72 -25.12 12.30
C GLU A 203 6.71 -23.79 13.06
N THR A 204 7.82 -23.45 13.63
CA THR A 204 8.10 -22.09 14.08
C THR A 204 8.88 -21.33 13.00
N VAL A 205 8.86 -20.00 13.03
CA VAL A 205 9.65 -19.20 12.09
C VAL A 205 11.15 -19.52 12.16
N ASN A 206 11.62 -20.00 13.30
CA ASN A 206 13.02 -20.40 13.50
C ASN A 206 13.33 -21.74 12.83
N ASP A 207 12.34 -22.56 12.52
CA ASP A 207 12.50 -23.86 11.88
C ASP A 207 12.48 -23.75 10.33
N VAL A 208 12.11 -22.57 9.81
CA VAL A 208 11.96 -22.30 8.36
C VAL A 208 13.18 -21.56 7.79
N ASN A 209 14.19 -21.24 8.59
CA ASN A 209 15.42 -20.56 8.16
C ASN A 209 16.57 -21.51 7.91
#